data_375a0f9b37da6e393d0a35227ae7ec4b
#
_entry.id   375a0f9b37da6e393d0a35227ae7ec4b
#
_cell.length_a   1.000
_cell.length_b   1.000
_cell.length_c   1.000
_cell.angle_alpha   90.00
_cell.angle_beta   90.00
_cell.angle_gamma   90.00
#
_symmetry.space_group_name_H-M   'P 1'
#
loop_
_entity.id
_entity.type
_entity.pdbx_description
1 polymer ?
#
loop_
_entity_poly.entity_id
_entity_poly.type
_entity_poly.pdbx_seq_one_letter_code
_entity_poly.pdbx_strand_id
1 'polypeptide(L)'
;ETSSVRQACQRMQLSYSSGWNAINLLERELGCQIVERTQGGSKGGRSRLTEQGRELLDNYERYVRSLSDMAADMFKEFFPGLSES
;
A
#
# COMPACT_ATOMS: atom_id res chain seq x y z
N GLU A 1 -2.52 0.81 -17.70
CA GLU A 1 -1.50 1.09 -16.96
C GLU A 1 -1.59 1.05 -15.52
N THR A 2 -0.51 0.66 -14.96
CA THR A 2 -0.48 0.40 -13.54
C THR A 2 -0.01 1.57 -12.74
N SER A 3 0.08 2.72 -13.34
CA SER A 3 0.57 3.88 -12.61
C SER A 3 -0.53 4.61 -11.85
N SER A 4 -1.75 4.13 -11.91
CA SER A 4 -2.86 4.77 -11.21
C SER A 4 -2.87 4.35 -9.75
N VAL A 5 -3.12 5.32 -8.89
CA VAL A 5 -3.22 5.04 -7.47
C VAL A 5 -4.38 4.09 -7.19
N ARG A 6 -5.49 4.31 -7.89
CA ARG A 6 -6.66 3.45 -7.70
C ARG A 6 -6.37 2.02 -8.06
N GLN A 7 -5.66 1.81 -9.16
CA GLN A 7 -5.33 0.44 -9.58
C GLN A 7 -4.37 -0.20 -8.60
N ALA A 8 -3.43 0.58 -8.07
CA ALA A 8 -2.51 0.04 -7.08
C ALA A 8 -3.26 -0.40 -5.83
N CYS A 9 -4.22 0.40 -5.39
CA CYS A 9 -5.00 0.02 -4.22
C CYS A 9 -5.78 -1.26 -4.47
N GLN A 10 -6.35 -1.39 -5.65
CA GLN A 10 -7.08 -2.60 -5.98
C GLN A 10 -6.16 -3.81 -5.98
N ARG A 11 -4.99 -3.67 -6.56
CA ARG A 11 -4.04 -4.77 -6.62
C ARG A 11 -3.61 -5.21 -5.23
N MET A 12 -3.46 -4.25 -4.32
CA MET A 12 -3.04 -4.54 -2.97
C MET A 12 -4.20 -4.90 -2.06
N GLN A 13 -5.41 -4.91 -2.61
CA GLN A 13 -6.60 -5.22 -1.84
C GLN A 13 -6.80 -4.27 -0.68
N LEU A 14 -6.52 -3.01 -0.93
CA LEU A 14 -6.73 -1.96 0.04
C LEU A 14 -7.87 -1.08 -0.42
N SER A 15 -8.57 -0.51 0.55
CA SER A 15 -9.52 0.52 0.19
C SER A 15 -8.74 1.74 -0.30
N TYR A 16 -9.43 2.61 -1.00
CA TYR A 16 -8.78 3.80 -1.55
C TYR A 16 -8.20 4.66 -0.43
N SER A 17 -8.93 4.83 0.65
CA SER A 17 -8.41 5.65 1.74
C SER A 17 -7.27 4.98 2.48
N SER A 18 -7.32 3.65 2.64
CA SER A 18 -6.19 2.96 3.25
C SER A 18 -4.95 3.06 2.38
N GLY A 19 -5.13 2.98 1.07
CA GLY A 19 -4.02 3.14 0.15
C GLY A 19 -3.39 4.51 0.27
N TRP A 20 -4.22 5.55 0.36
CA TRP A 20 -3.68 6.89 0.50
C TRP A 20 -2.99 7.10 1.83
N ASN A 21 -3.50 6.47 2.89
CA ASN A 21 -2.81 6.52 4.18
C ASN A 21 -1.42 5.92 4.09
N ALA A 22 -1.30 4.79 3.40
CA ALA A 22 -0.02 4.15 3.22
C ALA A 22 0.92 5.04 2.40
N ILE A 23 0.40 5.63 1.34
CA ILE A 23 1.20 6.51 0.50
C ILE A 23 1.72 7.69 1.30
N ASN A 24 0.84 8.32 2.06
CA ASN A 24 1.24 9.49 2.84
C ASN A 24 2.26 9.11 3.91
N LEU A 25 2.07 7.97 4.54
CA LEU A 25 3.02 7.51 5.53
C LEU A 25 4.39 7.28 4.92
N LEU A 26 4.43 6.60 3.79
CA LEU A 26 5.70 6.30 3.14
C LEU A 26 6.39 7.57 2.67
N GLU A 27 5.63 8.51 2.14
CA GLU A 27 6.22 9.77 1.70
C GLU A 27 6.84 10.52 2.87
N ARG A 28 6.13 10.51 3.99
CA ARG A 28 6.61 11.22 5.16
C ARG A 28 7.83 10.54 5.76
N GLU A 29 7.79 9.22 5.89
CA GLU A 29 8.87 8.51 6.54
C GLU A 29 10.11 8.38 5.70
N LEU A 30 9.93 8.22 4.40
CA LEU A 30 11.05 8.00 3.52
C LEU A 30 11.53 9.27 2.83
N GLY A 31 10.73 10.31 2.90
CA GLY A 31 11.12 11.58 2.29
C GLY A 31 11.20 11.53 0.78
N CYS A 32 10.42 10.71 0.15
CA CYS A 32 10.42 10.64 -1.30
C CYS A 32 9.00 10.78 -1.83
N GLN A 33 8.92 11.07 -3.11
CA GLN A 33 7.63 11.32 -3.71
C GLN A 33 7.11 10.05 -4.35
N ILE A 34 6.02 9.53 -3.81
CA ILE A 34 5.41 8.33 -4.34
C ILE A 34 4.39 8.68 -5.43
N VAL A 35 3.73 9.80 -5.28
CA VAL A 35 2.68 10.19 -6.19
C VAL A 35 3.01 11.53 -6.82
N GLU A 36 2.82 11.58 -8.12
CA GLU A 36 2.96 12.82 -8.85
C GLU A 36 1.56 13.39 -9.05
N ARG A 37 1.33 14.58 -8.53
CA ARG A 37 0.01 15.19 -8.62
C ARG A 37 0.02 16.22 -9.74
N THR A 38 -0.85 16.00 -10.69
CA THR A 38 -0.98 16.93 -11.80
C THR A 38 -2.08 17.89 -11.48
N GLN A 39 -1.77 19.17 -11.56
CA GLN A 39 -2.77 20.13 -11.30
C GLN A 39 -3.46 20.47 -12.51
N GLY A 40 -4.64 20.58 -12.46
CA GLY A 40 -5.16 21.12 -13.38
C GLY A 40 -5.99 20.94 -14.33
N GLY A 41 -6.30 21.69 -15.07
CA GLY A 41 -7.19 21.50 -16.09
C GLY A 41 -8.56 21.53 -15.58
N SER A 42 -9.46 21.45 -16.47
CA SER A 42 -10.84 21.52 -16.13
C SER A 42 -11.34 20.29 -15.40
N LYS A 43 -10.55 19.26 -15.40
CA LYS A 43 -10.96 18.05 -14.73
C LYS A 43 -10.35 17.87 -13.37
N GLY A 44 -9.69 18.86 -12.88
CA GLY A 44 -9.04 18.74 -11.61
C GLY A 44 -7.76 17.95 -11.73
N GLY A 45 -7.17 17.69 -10.63
CA GLY A 45 -5.89 17.03 -10.64
C GLY A 45 -6.02 15.55 -10.79
N ARG A 46 -4.97 14.95 -11.24
CA ARG A 46 -4.85 13.52 -11.29
C ARG A 46 -3.62 13.11 -10.54
N SER A 47 -3.66 11.89 -10.03
CA SER A 47 -2.54 11.36 -9.29
C SER A 47 -2.00 10.15 -10.00
N ARG A 48 -0.71 10.13 -10.22
CA ARG A 48 -0.04 9.01 -10.85
C ARG A 48 1.12 8.61 -9.98
N LEU A 49 1.40 7.31 -9.96
CA LEU A 49 2.55 6.84 -9.22
C LEU A 49 3.82 7.19 -9.96
N THR A 50 4.80 7.67 -9.22
CA THR A 50 6.13 7.81 -9.79
C THR A 50 6.73 6.43 -9.93
N GLU A 51 7.80 6.33 -10.70
CA GLU A 51 8.48 5.07 -10.85
C GLU A 51 9.00 4.57 -9.51
N GLN A 52 9.59 5.47 -8.75
CA GLN A 52 10.07 5.14 -7.43
C GLN A 52 8.91 4.76 -6.52
N GLY A 53 7.79 5.45 -6.66
CA GLY A 53 6.63 5.17 -5.85
C GLY A 53 6.06 3.78 -6.11
N ARG A 54 6.08 3.36 -7.38
CA ARG A 54 5.60 2.03 -7.70
C ARG A 54 6.47 0.98 -7.07
N GLU A 55 7.77 1.19 -7.11
CA GLU A 55 8.70 0.28 -6.49
C GLU A 55 8.49 0.20 -4.98
N LEU A 56 8.30 1.36 -4.36
CA LEU A 56 8.08 1.40 -2.92
C LEU A 56 6.77 0.76 -2.53
N LEU A 57 5.74 0.93 -3.33
CA LEU A 57 4.48 0.29 -3.02
C LEU A 57 4.55 -1.22 -3.19
N ASP A 58 5.32 -1.69 -4.16
CA ASP A 58 5.54 -3.13 -4.28
C ASP A 58 6.24 -3.67 -3.04
N ASN A 59 7.23 -2.93 -2.55
CA ASN A 59 7.92 -3.35 -1.33
C ASN A 59 6.99 -3.30 -0.13
N TYR A 60 6.13 -2.30 -0.08
CA TYR A 60 5.18 -2.19 1.02
C TYR A 60 4.20 -3.37 0.99
N GLU A 61 3.77 -3.76 -0.19
CA GLU A 61 2.87 -4.91 -0.29
C GLU A 61 3.53 -6.18 0.23
N ARG A 62 4.80 -6.38 -0.10
CA ARG A 62 5.52 -7.53 0.40
C ARG A 62 5.73 -7.46 1.91
N TYR A 63 5.97 -6.26 2.40
CA TYR A 63 6.13 -6.05 3.82
C TYR A 63 4.85 -6.41 4.57
N VAL A 64 3.71 -5.94 4.08
CA VAL A 64 2.43 -6.23 4.72
C VAL A 64 2.12 -7.72 4.67
N ARG A 65 2.42 -8.35 3.55
CA ARG A 65 2.19 -9.77 3.42
C ARG A 65 3.05 -10.57 4.39
N SER A 66 4.29 -10.16 4.54
CA SER A 66 5.19 -10.81 5.49
C SER A 66 4.70 -10.65 6.92
N LEU A 67 4.23 -9.45 7.25
CA LEU A 67 3.68 -9.22 8.58
C LEU A 67 2.46 -10.09 8.83
N SER A 68 1.62 -10.25 7.82
CA SER A 68 0.44 -11.07 7.95
C SER A 68 0.82 -12.53 8.22
N ASP A 69 1.82 -13.02 7.51
CA ASP A 69 2.27 -14.39 7.71
C ASP A 69 2.84 -14.57 9.10
N MET A 70 3.65 -13.63 9.55
CA MET A 70 4.22 -13.70 10.88
C MET A 70 3.14 -13.61 11.95
N ALA A 71 2.17 -12.76 11.72
CA ALA A 71 1.07 -12.63 12.68
C ALA A 71 0.29 -13.92 12.79
N ALA A 72 0.07 -14.58 11.66
CA ALA A 72 -0.64 -15.86 11.67
C ALA A 72 0.13 -16.91 12.45
N ASP A 73 1.44 -16.94 12.25
CA ASP A 73 2.26 -17.89 13.00
C ASP A 73 2.24 -17.59 14.48
N MET A 74 2.34 -16.32 14.84
CA MET A 74 2.28 -15.93 16.23
C MET A 74 0.94 -16.24 16.85
N PHE A 75 -0.12 -16.06 16.07
CA PHE A 75 -1.45 -16.37 16.59
C PHE A 75 -1.55 -17.83 16.94
N LYS A 76 -1.00 -18.71 16.11
CA LYS A 76 -1.01 -20.12 16.39
C LYS A 76 -0.24 -20.45 17.66
N GLU A 77 0.84 -19.71 17.89
CA GLU A 77 1.63 -19.93 19.08
C GLU A 77 0.88 -19.55 20.35
N PHE A 78 0.19 -18.42 20.28
CA PHE A 78 -0.52 -17.93 21.45
C PHE A 78 -1.88 -18.56 21.66
N PHE A 79 -2.48 -19.07 20.59
CA PHE A 79 -3.80 -19.67 20.66
C PHE A 79 -3.81 -21.00 19.92
N PRO A 80 -3.04 -21.97 20.39
CA PRO A 80 -2.92 -23.21 19.61
C PRO A 80 -4.22 -23.97 19.48
N GLY A 81 -5.06 -23.89 20.47
CA GLY A 81 -6.31 -24.64 20.40
C GLY A 81 -7.27 -24.09 19.38
N LEU A 82 -7.22 -22.78 19.17
CA LEU A 82 -8.14 -22.15 18.26
C LEU A 82 -7.76 -22.34 16.81
N SER A 83 -6.48 -22.49 16.56
CA SER A 83 -6.05 -22.52 15.18
C SER A 83 -6.10 -23.90 14.59
N GLU A 84 -6.52 -24.87 15.37
CA GLU A 84 -6.52 -26.20 14.87
C GLU A 84 -7.86 -26.72 14.45
N SER A 85 -8.85 -26.01 14.46
CA SER A 85 -10.13 -26.56 14.07
C SER A 85 -10.41 -26.51 12.58
#